data_608aa44e5277c97463905e4ef603a79d
#
_entry.id   608aa44e5277c97463905e4ef603a79d
#
_cell.length_a   1.000
_cell.length_b   1.000
_cell.length_c   1.000
_cell.angle_alpha   90.00
_cell.angle_beta   90.00
_cell.angle_gamma   90.00
#
_symmetry.space_group_name_H-M   'P 1'
#
loop_
_entity.id
_entity.type
_entity.pdbx_description
1 polymer ?
#
loop_
_entity_poly.entity_id
_entity_poly.type
_entity_poly.pdbx_seq_one_letter_code
_entity_poly.pdbx_strand_id
1 'polypeptide(L)'
;MFKTRHFADAAAKAWICDSELREAFSEMLKGQADNLGGGVWKKRLNQNRHRSIVLAKGRHYWVFQLLFAKQNQSDISQKDLIWFRAMAKNYEGLDDMQVQQLLDLREFVEIHHDQKI
;
A
#
# COMPACT_ATOMS: atom_id res chain seq x y z
N MET A 1 -7.71 2.77 5.17
CA MET A 1 -6.44 2.18 4.76
C MET A 1 -6.69 0.79 4.18
N PHE A 2 -6.18 0.54 3.00
CA PHE A 2 -6.46 -0.68 2.26
C PHE A 2 -5.19 -1.33 1.76
N LYS A 3 -5.29 -2.60 1.39
CA LYS A 3 -4.28 -3.31 0.62
C LYS A 3 -4.98 -3.96 -0.57
N THR A 4 -4.28 -4.09 -1.69
CA THR A 4 -4.85 -4.82 -2.82
C THR A 4 -4.86 -6.31 -2.51
N ARG A 5 -5.68 -7.07 -3.24
CA ARG A 5 -5.71 -8.54 -3.10
C ARG A 5 -4.32 -9.11 -3.39
N HIS A 6 -3.68 -8.60 -4.42
CA HIS A 6 -2.32 -9.05 -4.78
C HIS A 6 -1.34 -8.81 -3.63
N PHE A 7 -1.39 -7.61 -3.03
CA PHE A 7 -0.55 -7.30 -1.87
C PHE A 7 -0.87 -8.23 -0.69
N ALA A 8 -2.16 -8.46 -0.43
CA ALA A 8 -2.59 -9.32 0.66
C ALA A 8 -2.02 -10.74 0.53
N ASP A 9 -2.06 -11.29 -0.70
CA ASP A 9 -1.51 -12.62 -0.94
C ASP A 9 0.00 -12.65 -0.73
N ALA A 10 0.71 -11.65 -1.23
CA ALA A 10 2.16 -11.57 -1.05
C ALA A 10 2.54 -11.38 0.42
N ALA A 11 1.80 -10.54 1.14
CA ALA A 11 2.06 -10.30 2.56
C ALA A 11 1.83 -11.54 3.39
N ALA A 12 0.78 -12.31 3.07
CA ALA A 12 0.51 -13.57 3.77
C ALA A 12 1.68 -14.55 3.61
N LYS A 13 2.23 -14.66 2.42
CA LYS A 13 3.38 -15.51 2.14
C LYS A 13 4.65 -15.05 2.86
N ALA A 14 4.75 -13.76 3.11
CA ALA A 14 5.91 -13.18 3.80
C ALA A 14 5.69 -13.04 5.31
N TRP A 15 4.55 -13.50 5.82
CA TRP A 15 4.18 -13.41 7.24
C TRP A 15 4.10 -11.96 7.74
N ILE A 16 3.70 -11.04 6.85
CA ILE A 16 3.49 -9.64 7.20
C ILE A 16 2.01 -9.46 7.54
N CYS A 17 1.74 -9.18 8.80
CA CYS A 17 0.37 -9.04 9.28
C CYS A 17 -0.11 -7.59 9.25
N ASP A 18 -1.41 -7.39 9.44
CA ASP A 18 -2.01 -6.07 9.42
C ASP A 18 -1.45 -5.14 10.50
N SER A 19 -1.03 -5.68 11.64
CA SER A 19 -0.43 -4.85 12.69
C SER A 19 0.86 -4.19 12.21
N GLU A 20 1.67 -4.91 11.43
CA GLU A 20 2.87 -4.32 10.85
C GLU A 20 2.53 -3.24 9.84
N LEU A 21 1.49 -3.44 9.05
CA LEU A 21 1.04 -2.43 8.07
C LEU A 21 0.52 -1.18 8.77
N ARG A 22 -0.20 -1.33 9.87
CA ARG A 22 -0.65 -0.17 10.65
C ARG A 22 0.53 0.59 11.24
N GLU A 23 1.51 -0.11 11.75
CA GLU A 23 2.72 0.51 12.27
C GLU A 23 3.47 1.24 11.17
N ALA A 24 3.62 0.60 10.02
CA ALA A 24 4.26 1.22 8.85
C ALA A 24 3.54 2.50 8.43
N PHE A 25 2.22 2.48 8.42
CA PHE A 25 1.43 3.65 8.09
C PHE A 25 1.67 4.79 9.08
N SER A 26 1.71 4.47 10.38
CA SER A 26 2.02 5.44 11.41
C SER A 26 3.40 6.07 11.19
N GLU A 27 4.37 5.26 10.82
CA GLU A 27 5.72 5.75 10.52
C GLU A 27 5.73 6.64 9.28
N MET A 28 4.95 6.29 8.26
CA MET A 28 4.83 7.11 7.05
C MET A 28 4.29 8.50 7.36
N LEU A 29 3.32 8.58 8.27
CA LEU A 29 2.77 9.89 8.68
C LEU A 29 3.81 10.75 9.39
N LYS A 30 4.86 10.14 9.92
CA LYS A 30 5.97 10.85 10.54
C LYS A 30 7.10 11.14 9.57
N GLY A 31 6.90 10.87 8.29
CA GLY A 31 7.91 11.10 7.27
C GLY A 31 8.92 9.98 7.08
N GLN A 32 8.68 8.82 7.68
CA GLN A 32 9.61 7.68 7.61
C GLN A 32 9.30 6.80 6.41
N ALA A 33 9.31 7.38 5.23
CA ALA A 33 9.11 6.68 3.96
C ALA A 33 9.67 7.55 2.84
N ASP A 34 9.94 6.93 1.70
CA ASP A 34 10.44 7.66 0.54
C ASP A 34 9.26 8.13 -0.30
N ASN A 35 9.13 9.43 -0.46
CA ASN A 35 8.10 10.01 -1.33
C ASN A 35 8.63 10.02 -2.76
N LEU A 36 8.02 9.22 -3.62
CA LEU A 36 8.43 9.10 -5.02
C LEU A 36 7.69 10.07 -5.94
N GLY A 37 6.81 10.88 -5.37
CA GLY A 37 6.02 11.85 -6.13
C GLY A 37 4.75 11.27 -6.70
N GLY A 38 3.79 12.14 -7.01
CA GLY A 38 2.53 11.73 -7.63
C GLY A 38 1.66 10.82 -6.78
N GLY A 39 1.81 10.87 -5.46
CA GLY A 39 1.03 10.03 -4.57
C GLY A 39 1.61 8.63 -4.37
N VAL A 40 2.86 8.42 -4.76
CA VAL A 40 3.53 7.11 -4.66
C VAL A 40 4.59 7.17 -3.57
N TRP A 41 4.55 6.21 -2.66
CA TRP A 41 5.48 6.12 -1.53
C TRP A 41 6.12 4.75 -1.51
N LYS A 42 7.37 4.69 -1.06
CA LYS A 42 8.07 3.42 -0.86
C LYS A 42 8.37 3.28 0.64
N LYS A 43 7.97 2.17 1.23
CA LYS A 43 8.10 1.91 2.65
C LYS A 43 8.75 0.55 2.89
N ARG A 44 9.75 0.53 3.75
CA ARG A 44 10.41 -0.71 4.17
C ARG A 44 9.52 -1.48 5.12
N LEU A 45 9.49 -2.79 4.95
CA LEU A 45 8.72 -3.69 5.79
C LEU A 45 9.55 -4.91 6.17
N ASN A 46 9.06 -5.66 7.14
CA ASN A 46 9.60 -6.97 7.52
C ASN A 46 11.09 -6.90 7.83
N GLN A 47 11.45 -6.02 8.77
CA GLN A 47 12.83 -5.84 9.20
C GLN A 47 13.75 -5.52 8.01
N ASN A 48 13.27 -4.68 7.12
CA ASN A 48 14.03 -4.22 5.95
C ASN A 48 14.24 -5.28 4.87
N ARG A 49 13.60 -6.45 4.98
CA ARG A 49 13.70 -7.50 3.96
C ARG A 49 12.81 -7.24 2.76
N HIS A 50 11.77 -6.44 2.93
CA HIS A 50 10.78 -6.16 1.90
C HIS A 50 10.62 -4.66 1.71
N ARG A 51 10.12 -4.31 0.53
CA ARG A 51 9.70 -2.96 0.18
C ARG A 51 8.25 -2.99 -0.24
N SER A 52 7.49 -2.00 0.18
CA SER A 52 6.12 -1.84 -0.27
C SER A 52 5.98 -0.54 -1.05
N ILE A 53 5.12 -0.57 -2.06
CA ILE A 53 4.69 0.62 -2.76
C ILE A 53 3.29 0.94 -2.25
N VAL A 54 3.12 2.15 -1.74
CA VAL A 54 1.88 2.61 -1.14
C VAL A 54 1.39 3.81 -1.93
N LEU A 55 0.12 3.77 -2.33
CA LEU A 55 -0.49 4.84 -3.09
C LEU A 55 -1.41 5.63 -2.17
N ALA A 56 -1.25 6.94 -2.17
CA ALA A 56 -2.11 7.83 -1.40
C ALA A 56 -3.26 8.30 -2.28
N LYS A 57 -4.49 8.10 -1.82
CA LYS A 57 -5.66 8.63 -2.50
C LYS A 57 -6.14 9.87 -1.77
N GLY A 58 -5.69 11.02 -2.25
CA GLY A 58 -6.08 12.29 -1.66
C GLY A 58 -5.88 12.29 -0.15
N ARG A 59 -6.91 12.71 0.59
CA ARG A 59 -6.88 12.80 2.05
C ARG A 59 -7.45 11.55 2.74
N HIS A 60 -8.08 10.65 1.96
CA HIS A 60 -8.97 9.66 2.56
C HIS A 60 -8.44 8.25 2.53
N TYR A 61 -7.64 7.89 1.50
CA TYR A 61 -7.29 6.50 1.30
C TYR A 61 -5.81 6.33 1.04
N TRP A 62 -5.26 5.33 1.70
CA TRP A 62 -3.91 4.84 1.46
C TRP A 62 -4.03 3.37 1.08
N VAL A 63 -3.36 2.98 0.01
CA VAL A 63 -3.47 1.63 -0.52
C VAL A 63 -2.08 1.02 -0.62
N PHE A 64 -1.85 -0.07 0.10
CA PHE A 64 -0.65 -0.88 -0.08
C PHE A 64 -0.81 -1.66 -1.38
N GLN A 65 -0.03 -1.30 -2.38
CA GLN A 65 -0.25 -1.72 -3.77
C GLN A 65 0.65 -2.88 -4.18
N LEU A 66 1.93 -2.85 -3.84
CA LEU A 66 2.90 -3.82 -4.27
C LEU A 66 3.85 -4.15 -3.14
N LEU A 67 4.18 -5.44 -3.01
CA LEU A 67 5.19 -5.91 -2.07
C LEU A 67 6.25 -6.68 -2.84
N PHE A 68 7.52 -6.37 -2.61
CA PHE A 68 8.60 -7.13 -3.22
C PHE A 68 9.74 -7.31 -2.22
N ALA A 69 10.45 -8.44 -2.36
CA ALA A 69 11.59 -8.74 -1.53
C ALA A 69 12.81 -7.96 -2.06
N LYS A 70 13.54 -7.33 -1.15
CA LYS A 70 14.73 -6.56 -1.50
C LYS A 70 15.76 -7.41 -2.26
N GLN A 71 15.89 -8.67 -1.88
CA GLN A 71 16.87 -9.56 -2.52
C GLN A 71 16.52 -9.93 -3.95
N ASN A 72 15.24 -9.85 -4.33
CA ASN A 72 14.79 -10.17 -5.68
C ASN A 72 14.82 -8.96 -6.59
N GLN A 73 14.70 -7.77 -6.00
CA GLN A 73 14.54 -6.54 -6.75
C GLN A 73 14.88 -5.38 -5.82
N SER A 74 15.81 -4.53 -6.22
CA SER A 74 16.26 -3.44 -5.36
C SER A 74 15.30 -2.25 -5.37
N ASP A 75 14.60 -2.05 -6.50
CA ASP A 75 13.69 -0.92 -6.63
C ASP A 75 12.72 -1.18 -7.79
N ILE A 76 11.75 -0.29 -7.96
CA ILE A 76 10.82 -0.33 -9.08
C ILE A 76 11.45 0.42 -10.27
N SER A 77 11.06 0.04 -11.49
CA SER A 77 11.54 0.69 -12.70
C SER A 77 10.83 2.04 -12.88
N GLN A 78 11.42 2.88 -13.74
CA GLN A 78 10.79 4.14 -14.11
C GLN A 78 9.43 3.91 -14.77
N LYS A 79 9.31 2.87 -15.58
CA LYS A 79 8.05 2.52 -16.22
C LYS A 79 6.98 2.18 -15.18
N ASP A 80 7.35 1.39 -14.18
CA ASP A 80 6.44 1.01 -13.11
C ASP A 80 6.05 2.24 -12.27
N LEU A 81 6.98 3.13 -12.02
CA LEU A 81 6.71 4.35 -11.26
C LEU A 81 5.68 5.22 -11.97
N ILE A 82 5.82 5.39 -13.28
CA ILE A 82 4.85 6.14 -14.09
C ILE A 82 3.47 5.50 -13.97
N TRP A 83 3.42 4.17 -14.05
CA TRP A 83 2.16 3.44 -13.96
C TRP A 83 1.52 3.62 -12.58
N PHE A 84 2.32 3.53 -11.51
CA PHE A 84 1.80 3.72 -10.15
C PHE A 84 1.30 5.15 -9.92
N ARG A 85 1.96 6.14 -10.49
CA ARG A 85 1.48 7.53 -10.41
C ARG A 85 0.13 7.70 -11.09
N ALA A 86 -0.04 7.06 -12.25
CA ALA A 86 -1.33 7.08 -12.94
C ALA A 86 -2.40 6.38 -12.10
N MET A 87 -2.07 5.26 -11.47
CA MET A 87 -2.99 4.52 -10.61
C MET A 87 -3.37 5.34 -9.37
N ALA A 88 -2.42 6.03 -8.75
CA ALA A 88 -2.71 6.89 -7.60
C ALA A 88 -3.70 7.99 -7.98
N LYS A 89 -3.54 8.56 -9.16
CA LYS A 89 -4.47 9.57 -9.66
C LYS A 89 -5.86 8.99 -9.89
N ASN A 90 -5.93 7.77 -10.41
CA ASN A 90 -7.21 7.09 -10.59
C ASN A 90 -7.90 6.84 -9.25
N TYR A 91 -7.14 6.41 -8.25
CA TYR A 91 -7.68 6.18 -6.91
C TYR A 91 -8.22 7.48 -6.29
N GLU A 92 -7.55 8.59 -6.55
CA GLU A 92 -7.99 9.90 -6.06
C GLU A 92 -9.39 10.25 -6.55
N GLY A 93 -9.76 9.79 -7.74
CA GLY A 93 -11.08 10.05 -8.32
C GLY A 93 -12.18 9.10 -7.87
N LEU A 94 -11.87 8.10 -7.04
CA LEU A 94 -12.88 7.15 -6.58
C LEU A 94 -13.77 7.77 -5.51
N ASP A 95 -15.08 7.56 -5.64
CA ASP A 95 -16.03 7.94 -4.60
C ASP A 95 -16.24 6.76 -3.64
N ASP A 96 -17.01 6.99 -2.58
CA ASP A 96 -17.24 5.98 -1.56
C ASP A 96 -17.94 4.74 -2.12
N MET A 97 -18.84 4.93 -3.07
CA MET A 97 -19.54 3.80 -3.70
C MET A 97 -18.57 2.94 -4.51
N GLN A 98 -17.68 3.58 -5.26
CA GLN A 98 -16.68 2.85 -6.04
C GLN A 98 -15.70 2.11 -5.16
N VAL A 99 -15.28 2.71 -4.04
CA VAL A 99 -14.42 2.03 -3.07
C VAL A 99 -15.15 0.82 -2.49
N GLN A 100 -16.45 0.98 -2.17
CA GLN A 100 -17.23 -0.13 -1.64
C GLN A 100 -17.32 -1.27 -2.66
N GLN A 101 -17.47 -0.96 -3.94
CA GLN A 101 -17.48 -1.98 -4.98
C GLN A 101 -16.17 -2.76 -5.02
N LEU A 102 -15.04 -2.06 -4.88
CA LEU A 102 -13.73 -2.72 -4.86
C LEU A 102 -13.57 -3.61 -3.64
N LEU A 103 -14.13 -3.21 -2.50
CA LEU A 103 -14.14 -4.05 -1.30
C LEU A 103 -15.02 -5.28 -1.50
N ASP A 104 -16.20 -5.11 -2.10
CA ASP A 104 -17.12 -6.20 -2.35
C ASP A 104 -16.53 -7.22 -3.31
N LEU A 105 -15.78 -6.77 -4.30
CA LEU A 105 -15.09 -7.62 -5.27
C LEU A 105 -13.77 -8.19 -4.74
N ARG A 106 -13.37 -7.78 -3.54
CA ARG A 106 -12.11 -8.15 -2.90
C ARG A 106 -10.88 -7.71 -3.69
N GLU A 107 -11.02 -6.71 -4.53
CA GLU A 107 -9.88 -6.04 -5.15
C GLU A 107 -9.14 -5.18 -4.13
N PHE A 108 -9.88 -4.58 -3.20
CA PHE A 108 -9.35 -3.95 -2.00
C PHE A 108 -9.72 -4.78 -0.79
N VAL A 109 -8.78 -4.92 0.14
CA VAL A 109 -9.00 -5.55 1.43
C VAL A 109 -8.72 -4.49 2.49
N GLU A 110 -9.65 -4.30 3.38
CA GLU A 110 -9.47 -3.30 4.42
C GLU A 110 -8.45 -3.78 5.45
N ILE A 111 -7.55 -2.88 5.84
CA ILE A 111 -6.63 -3.12 6.92
C ILE A 111 -7.32 -2.63 8.19
N HIS A 112 -7.69 -3.55 9.05
CA HIS A 112 -8.46 -3.23 10.23
C HIS A 112 -7.61 -2.50 11.26
N HIS A 113 -8.23 -1.52 11.92
CA HIS A 113 -7.63 -0.90 13.07
C HIS A 113 -7.54 -1.91 14.19
N ASP A 114 -6.55 -1.72 15.07
CA ASP A 114 -6.39 -2.60 16.20
C ASP A 114 -7.62 -2.46 17.11
N GLN A 115 -8.34 -3.57 17.28
CA GLN A 115 -9.56 -3.59 18.06
C GLN A 115 -9.20 -3.96 19.49
N LYS A 116 -9.53 -3.08 20.41
CA LYS A 116 -9.46 -3.39 21.82
C LYS A 116 -10.73 -4.08 22.22
N ILE A 117 -10.58 -5.26 22.67
CA ILE A 117 -11.74 -6.04 23.09
C ILE A 117 -11.73 -6.14 24.58
#